data_49ba51fcdffafaa059288996f14223ba
#
_entry.id   49ba51fcdffafaa059288996f14223ba
#
_cell.length_a   1.000
_cell.length_b   1.000
_cell.length_c   1.000
_cell.angle_alpha   90.00
_cell.angle_beta   90.00
_cell.angle_gamma   90.00
#
_symmetry.space_group_name_H-M   'P 1'
#
loop_
_entity.id
_entity.type
_entity.pdbx_description
1 polymer ?
#
loop_
_entity_poly.entity_id
_entity_poly.type
_entity_poly.pdbx_seq_one_letter_code
_entity_poly.pdbx_strand_id
1 'polypeptide(L)'
;MKKAAYLIIIGLVLIFVSPKSFAQEASAGKDFKFTVKVNPLQALGGPFWIAVIPITGEYKVVAEYAFTKKMSFQVGASYIGPSVLLNLDKISTGDSAKVAGIKTSGFKFTGMYKYFLSRDLSAPEGFYVGPHFSFAKAKIESKDDPSNSVGMQKININLCIGYQLITSGGFTLDIFTGMGYVSRKWTYENDEAKETFDLGKNKSSVSIPFGFSFGYAF
;
A
#
# COMPACT_ATOMS: atom_id res chain seq x y z
N MET A 1 -15.91 19.79 -1.72
CA MET A 1 -15.21 18.59 -1.22
C MET A 1 -16.15 17.41 -0.94
N LYS A 2 -17.30 17.56 -0.26
CA LYS A 2 -18.23 16.44 0.03
C LYS A 2 -18.75 15.73 -1.25
N LYS A 3 -19.02 16.45 -2.35
CA LYS A 3 -19.50 15.88 -3.63
C LYS A 3 -18.49 14.96 -4.33
N ALA A 4 -17.19 15.27 -4.24
CA ALA A 4 -16.13 14.41 -4.81
C ALA A 4 -15.95 13.10 -4.04
N ALA A 5 -16.08 13.13 -2.71
CA ALA A 5 -16.04 11.93 -1.88
C ALA A 5 -17.21 10.98 -2.18
N TYR A 6 -18.41 11.51 -2.41
CA TYR A 6 -19.58 10.70 -2.80
C TYR A 6 -19.40 10.06 -4.19
N LEU A 7 -18.79 10.74 -5.15
CA LEU A 7 -18.53 10.18 -6.47
C LEU A 7 -17.51 9.02 -6.42
N ILE A 8 -16.50 9.14 -5.58
CA ILE A 8 -15.51 8.06 -5.35
C ILE A 8 -16.17 6.85 -4.67
N ILE A 9 -17.02 7.08 -3.68
CA ILE A 9 -17.75 6.02 -2.99
C ILE A 9 -18.76 5.35 -3.94
N ILE A 10 -19.49 6.11 -4.74
CA ILE A 10 -20.42 5.58 -5.75
C ILE A 10 -19.66 4.80 -6.83
N GLY A 11 -18.51 5.29 -7.29
CA GLY A 11 -17.64 4.57 -8.23
C GLY A 11 -17.12 3.25 -7.67
N LEU A 12 -16.72 3.22 -6.39
CA LEU A 12 -16.33 1.99 -5.69
C LEU A 12 -17.52 1.02 -5.53
N VAL A 13 -18.71 1.52 -5.17
CA VAL A 13 -19.91 0.69 -5.02
C VAL A 13 -20.36 0.11 -6.37
N LEU A 14 -20.26 0.85 -7.47
CA LEU A 14 -20.62 0.36 -8.81
C LEU A 14 -19.67 -0.76 -9.30
N ILE A 15 -18.41 -0.77 -8.88
CA ILE A 15 -17.48 -1.86 -9.15
C ILE A 15 -17.92 -3.15 -8.39
N PHE A 16 -18.54 -3.02 -7.23
CA PHE A 16 -19.04 -4.16 -6.44
C PHE A 16 -20.45 -4.64 -6.82
N VAL A 17 -21.25 -3.83 -7.52
CA VAL A 17 -22.65 -4.16 -7.85
C VAL A 17 -22.80 -4.92 -9.18
N SER A 18 -21.74 -5.14 -9.94
CA SER A 18 -21.78 -5.97 -11.16
C SER A 18 -21.08 -7.32 -10.98
N PRO A 19 -21.53 -8.20 -10.03
CA PRO A 19 -20.81 -9.44 -9.75
C PRO A 19 -21.00 -10.53 -10.80
N LYS A 20 -21.98 -10.40 -11.70
CA LYS A 20 -22.32 -11.49 -12.63
C LYS A 20 -21.54 -11.54 -13.92
N SER A 21 -20.88 -10.45 -14.32
CA SER A 21 -20.15 -10.42 -15.60
C SER A 21 -18.65 -10.69 -15.47
N PHE A 22 -18.05 -10.50 -14.30
CA PHE A 22 -16.62 -10.70 -14.09
C PHE A 22 -16.24 -12.05 -13.45
N ALA A 23 -17.21 -12.74 -12.82
CA ALA A 23 -16.94 -13.97 -12.08
C ALA A 23 -17.03 -15.25 -12.94
N GLN A 24 -17.39 -15.17 -14.20
CA GLN A 24 -17.78 -16.34 -14.97
C GLN A 24 -16.75 -16.85 -15.99
N GLU A 25 -15.64 -16.17 -16.16
CA GLU A 25 -14.48 -16.70 -16.88
C GLU A 25 -13.24 -16.67 -15.97
N ALA A 26 -13.25 -17.51 -14.94
CA ALA A 26 -12.00 -17.95 -14.32
C ALA A 26 -11.08 -18.43 -15.43
N SER A 27 -9.77 -18.27 -15.29
CA SER A 27 -8.75 -18.51 -16.31
C SER A 27 -8.69 -19.98 -16.80
N ALA A 28 -9.83 -20.58 -17.07
CA ALA A 28 -9.96 -21.98 -17.49
C ALA A 28 -9.04 -22.23 -18.69
N GLY A 29 -7.83 -22.71 -18.41
CA GLY A 29 -6.89 -23.22 -19.40
C GLY A 29 -5.66 -22.37 -19.73
N LYS A 30 -5.46 -21.20 -19.11
CA LYS A 30 -4.19 -20.44 -19.27
C LYS A 30 -3.32 -20.56 -18.02
N ASP A 31 -2.12 -21.06 -18.16
CA ASP A 31 -1.12 -21.12 -17.10
C ASP A 31 -0.35 -19.79 -17.02
N PHE A 32 -0.96 -18.79 -16.39
CA PHE A 32 -0.25 -17.56 -16.07
C PHE A 32 0.82 -17.81 -15.00
N LYS A 33 2.04 -17.32 -15.22
CA LYS A 33 3.14 -17.50 -14.26
C LYS A 33 3.67 -16.21 -13.70
N PHE A 34 3.46 -15.11 -14.39
CA PHE A 34 4.00 -13.80 -14.00
C PHE A 34 2.88 -12.78 -13.93
N THR A 35 2.86 -11.96 -12.87
CA THR A 35 1.92 -10.84 -12.76
C THR A 35 2.65 -9.55 -12.41
N VAL A 36 2.19 -8.44 -12.99
CA VAL A 36 2.59 -7.10 -12.61
C VAL A 36 1.37 -6.36 -12.10
N LYS A 37 1.49 -5.78 -10.90
CA LYS A 37 0.37 -5.14 -10.20
C LYS A 37 0.76 -3.77 -9.68
N VAL A 38 -0.23 -2.88 -9.54
CA VAL A 38 -0.12 -1.57 -8.91
C VAL A 38 -1.16 -1.42 -7.81
N ASN A 39 -0.90 -0.54 -6.86
CA ASN A 39 -1.86 -0.22 -5.81
C ASN A 39 -2.14 1.29 -5.79
N PRO A 40 -3.15 1.76 -6.51
CA PRO A 40 -3.45 3.19 -6.58
C PRO A 40 -4.05 3.75 -5.28
N LEU A 41 -4.70 2.91 -4.47
CA LEU A 41 -5.28 3.38 -3.21
C LEU A 41 -4.20 3.82 -2.22
N GLN A 42 -3.01 3.24 -2.29
CA GLN A 42 -1.87 3.66 -1.46
C GLN A 42 -1.30 5.02 -1.88
N ALA A 43 -1.53 5.47 -3.11
CA ALA A 43 -1.18 6.83 -3.51
C ALA A 43 -2.05 7.90 -2.82
N LEU A 44 -3.23 7.51 -2.35
CA LEU A 44 -4.14 8.38 -1.60
C LEU A 44 -3.78 8.46 -0.12
N GLY A 45 -3.06 7.46 0.42
CA GLY A 45 -2.67 7.41 1.82
C GLY A 45 -1.47 6.51 2.05
N GLY A 46 -0.31 7.13 2.26
CA GLY A 46 0.95 6.45 2.56
C GLY A 46 1.12 6.13 4.05
N PRO A 47 2.33 5.79 4.49
CA PRO A 47 2.59 5.35 5.86
C PRO A 47 2.53 6.44 6.93
N PHE A 48 2.45 7.71 6.55
CA PHE A 48 2.40 8.83 7.47
C PHE A 48 1.02 9.49 7.49
N TRP A 49 0.47 9.62 8.70
CA TRP A 49 -0.80 10.25 8.97
C TRP A 49 -0.61 11.25 10.10
N ILE A 50 -1.13 12.47 9.94
CA ILE A 50 -1.32 13.42 11.03
C ILE A 50 -2.82 13.44 11.34
N ALA A 51 -3.20 12.98 12.52
CA ALA A 51 -4.59 12.70 12.90
C ALA A 51 -5.26 11.74 11.88
N VAL A 52 -6.25 12.21 11.12
CA VAL A 52 -6.93 11.46 10.06
C VAL A 52 -6.52 11.89 8.66
N ILE A 53 -5.49 12.70 8.50
CA ILE A 53 -5.07 13.27 7.23
C ILE A 53 -3.84 12.54 6.71
N PRO A 54 -3.90 11.84 5.57
CA PRO A 54 -2.74 11.21 4.96
C PRO A 54 -1.86 12.29 4.31
N ILE A 55 -0.71 12.59 4.92
CA ILE A 55 0.25 13.56 4.37
C ILE A 55 1.14 12.97 3.28
N THR A 56 1.17 11.65 3.14
CA THR A 56 2.00 10.95 2.16
C THR A 56 1.18 10.01 1.32
N GLY A 57 1.63 9.77 0.10
CA GLY A 57 1.19 8.70 -0.78
C GLY A 57 2.29 7.64 -0.95
N GLU A 58 1.90 6.41 -1.22
CA GLU A 58 2.79 5.32 -1.58
C GLU A 58 2.50 4.88 -3.02
N TYR A 59 3.46 5.09 -3.92
CA TYR A 59 3.39 4.70 -5.33
C TYR A 59 4.09 3.37 -5.51
N LYS A 60 3.31 2.30 -5.62
CA LYS A 60 3.77 0.92 -5.54
C LYS A 60 3.61 0.17 -6.84
N VAL A 61 4.67 -0.52 -7.23
CA VAL A 61 4.66 -1.56 -8.27
C VAL A 61 5.04 -2.89 -7.64
N VAL A 62 4.39 -3.94 -8.09
CA VAL A 62 4.53 -5.31 -7.56
C VAL A 62 4.71 -6.26 -8.72
N ALA A 63 5.69 -7.14 -8.63
CA ALA A 63 5.89 -8.27 -9.52
C ALA A 63 5.74 -9.57 -8.73
N GLU A 64 5.08 -10.56 -9.33
CA GLU A 64 4.89 -11.88 -8.74
C GLU A 64 5.20 -12.96 -9.76
N TYR A 65 5.87 -14.02 -9.33
CA TYR A 65 6.19 -15.18 -10.13
C TYR A 65 5.74 -16.47 -9.45
N ALA A 66 4.92 -17.27 -10.16
CA ALA A 66 4.48 -18.60 -9.74
C ALA A 66 5.52 -19.62 -10.20
N PHE A 67 6.28 -20.17 -9.28
CA PHE A 67 7.31 -21.17 -9.59
C PHE A 67 6.81 -22.61 -9.48
N THR A 68 5.66 -22.83 -8.84
CA THR A 68 4.92 -24.10 -8.86
C THR A 68 3.42 -23.84 -9.02
N LYS A 69 2.63 -24.89 -9.20
CA LYS A 69 1.14 -24.80 -9.24
C LYS A 69 0.52 -24.34 -7.92
N LYS A 70 1.28 -24.31 -6.82
CA LYS A 70 0.77 -23.95 -5.50
C LYS A 70 1.54 -22.84 -4.82
N MET A 71 2.61 -22.34 -5.44
CA MET A 71 3.51 -21.41 -4.78
C MET A 71 3.91 -20.28 -5.70
N SER A 72 3.89 -19.06 -5.18
CA SER A 72 4.46 -17.88 -5.83
C SER A 72 5.29 -17.07 -4.85
N PHE A 73 6.14 -16.23 -5.42
CA PHE A 73 6.87 -15.21 -4.69
C PHE A 73 6.60 -13.85 -5.29
N GLN A 74 6.24 -12.89 -4.44
CA GLN A 74 5.90 -11.53 -4.81
C GLN A 74 6.90 -10.55 -4.21
N VAL A 75 7.38 -9.62 -5.03
CA VAL A 75 8.20 -8.48 -4.60
C VAL A 75 7.53 -7.18 -4.99
N GLY A 76 7.69 -6.16 -4.18
CA GLY A 76 7.18 -4.83 -4.48
C GLY A 76 8.16 -3.75 -4.10
N ALA A 77 8.23 -2.73 -4.92
CA ALA A 77 8.96 -1.50 -4.65
C ALA A 77 8.00 -0.32 -4.67
N SER A 78 8.19 0.60 -3.75
CA SER A 78 7.34 1.79 -3.63
C SER A 78 8.20 3.03 -3.42
N TYR A 79 7.79 4.11 -4.05
CA TYR A 79 8.20 5.46 -3.71
C TYR A 79 7.19 6.05 -2.71
N ILE A 80 7.68 6.67 -1.64
CA ILE A 80 6.87 7.40 -0.67
C ILE A 80 7.06 8.88 -0.97
N GLY A 81 5.99 9.55 -1.36
CA GLY A 81 5.99 10.96 -1.73
C GLY A 81 4.74 11.68 -1.21
N PRO A 82 4.44 12.86 -1.74
CA PRO A 82 3.21 13.58 -1.40
C PRO A 82 1.96 12.75 -1.73
N SER A 83 0.91 12.87 -0.92
CA SER A 83 -0.39 12.26 -1.23
C SER A 83 -1.03 12.92 -2.45
N VAL A 84 -1.66 12.13 -3.32
CA VAL A 84 -2.42 12.65 -4.47
C VAL A 84 -3.64 13.47 -4.02
N LEU A 85 -4.25 13.10 -2.89
CA LEU A 85 -5.42 13.81 -2.34
C LEU A 85 -5.06 15.16 -1.74
N LEU A 86 -3.85 15.27 -1.20
CA LEU A 86 -3.36 16.46 -0.54
C LEU A 86 -2.22 17.04 -1.35
N ASN A 87 -2.56 17.78 -2.40
CA ASN A 87 -1.62 18.70 -3.00
C ASN A 87 -1.43 19.86 -2.03
N LEU A 88 -0.62 19.60 -0.99
CA LEU A 88 -0.40 20.54 0.13
C LEU A 88 0.22 21.86 -0.32
N ASP A 89 0.83 21.87 -1.51
CA ASP A 89 1.35 23.09 -2.14
C ASP A 89 0.24 24.07 -2.54
N LYS A 90 -1.02 23.61 -2.66
CA LYS A 90 -2.18 24.43 -3.06
C LYS A 90 -3.13 24.79 -1.90
N ILE A 91 -2.92 24.24 -0.71
CA ILE A 91 -3.73 24.54 0.47
C ILE A 91 -3.03 25.66 1.26
N SER A 92 -3.10 26.88 0.77
CA SER A 92 -2.38 28.04 1.34
C SER A 92 -3.25 29.00 2.16
N THR A 93 -4.28 28.51 2.87
CA THR A 93 -5.13 29.42 3.67
C THR A 93 -5.44 28.83 5.07
N GLY A 94 -5.06 29.55 6.11
CA GLY A 94 -5.40 29.27 7.51
C GLY A 94 -4.40 28.34 8.22
N ASP A 95 -4.83 27.70 9.31
CA ASP A 95 -4.01 26.77 10.12
C ASP A 95 -3.43 25.58 9.33
N SER A 96 -3.91 25.34 8.12
CA SER A 96 -3.36 24.40 7.15
C SER A 96 -1.98 24.83 6.61
N ALA A 97 -1.57 26.06 6.80
CA ALA A 97 -0.27 26.58 6.32
C ALA A 97 0.93 25.86 6.97
N LYS A 98 0.80 25.36 8.20
CA LYS A 98 1.83 24.57 8.88
C LYS A 98 2.10 23.21 8.18
N VAL A 99 1.13 22.70 7.42
CA VAL A 99 1.24 21.44 6.69
C VAL A 99 1.68 21.68 5.23
N ALA A 100 1.43 22.86 4.68
CA ALA A 100 1.78 23.22 3.29
C ALA A 100 3.29 23.29 3.02
N GLY A 101 4.09 23.56 4.04
CA GLY A 101 5.56 23.64 3.97
C GLY A 101 6.30 22.31 4.11
N ILE A 102 5.62 21.16 3.95
CA ILE A 102 6.24 19.84 4.19
C ILE A 102 6.62 19.16 2.88
N LYS A 103 7.86 18.68 2.79
CA LYS A 103 8.35 17.80 1.74
C LYS A 103 8.53 16.40 2.31
N THR A 104 8.04 15.40 1.59
CA THR A 104 8.20 13.99 1.98
C THR A 104 8.88 13.20 0.87
N SER A 105 9.83 12.37 1.25
CA SER A 105 10.50 11.44 0.35
C SER A 105 10.85 10.15 1.07
N GLY A 106 10.78 9.03 0.35
CA GLY A 106 11.14 7.75 0.91
C GLY A 106 10.92 6.59 -0.05
N PHE A 107 11.23 5.41 0.44
CA PHE A 107 11.02 4.17 -0.30
C PHE A 107 10.51 3.07 0.63
N LYS A 108 9.87 2.08 0.02
CA LYS A 108 9.46 0.85 0.70
C LYS A 108 9.66 -0.35 -0.20
N PHE A 109 10.20 -1.41 0.38
CA PHE A 109 10.26 -2.73 -0.24
C PHE A 109 9.32 -3.69 0.47
N THR A 110 8.72 -4.59 -0.31
CA THR A 110 7.86 -5.65 0.21
C THR A 110 8.23 -6.98 -0.42
N GLY A 111 8.13 -8.04 0.35
CA GLY A 111 8.25 -9.42 -0.12
C GLY A 111 7.11 -10.25 0.47
N MET A 112 6.53 -11.14 -0.33
CA MET A 112 5.50 -12.05 0.13
C MET A 112 5.66 -13.39 -0.55
N TYR A 113 5.72 -14.43 0.23
CA TYR A 113 5.57 -15.79 -0.25
C TYR A 113 4.10 -16.17 -0.14
N LYS A 114 3.54 -16.78 -1.18
CA LYS A 114 2.14 -17.22 -1.22
C LYS A 114 2.06 -18.71 -1.44
N TYR A 115 1.32 -19.39 -0.59
CA TYR A 115 0.92 -20.78 -0.77
C TYR A 115 -0.57 -20.83 -1.08
N PHE A 116 -0.92 -21.29 -2.29
CA PHE A 116 -2.30 -21.32 -2.78
C PHE A 116 -3.02 -22.59 -2.32
N LEU A 117 -4.18 -22.39 -1.70
CA LEU A 117 -4.99 -23.42 -1.07
C LEU A 117 -6.05 -24.01 -2.02
N SER A 118 -6.42 -23.28 -3.07
CA SER A 118 -7.45 -23.68 -4.04
C SER A 118 -7.05 -25.00 -4.71
N ARG A 119 -7.99 -25.94 -4.82
CA ARG A 119 -7.74 -27.25 -5.44
C ARG A 119 -7.75 -27.17 -6.96
N ASP A 120 -8.71 -26.41 -7.51
CA ASP A 120 -9.01 -26.35 -8.94
C ASP A 120 -8.29 -25.20 -9.66
N LEU A 121 -7.62 -24.32 -8.91
CA LEU A 121 -6.88 -23.19 -9.45
C LEU A 121 -5.38 -23.39 -9.23
N SER A 122 -4.59 -22.97 -10.21
CA SER A 122 -3.13 -22.98 -10.13
C SER A 122 -2.61 -21.58 -9.76
N ALA A 123 -1.50 -21.52 -9.01
CA ALA A 123 -0.80 -20.26 -8.73
C ALA A 123 -0.48 -19.52 -10.05
N PRO A 124 -0.65 -18.22 -10.08
CA PRO A 124 -0.89 -17.31 -8.97
C PRO A 124 -2.38 -16.95 -8.73
N GLU A 125 -3.32 -17.85 -9.01
CA GLU A 125 -4.77 -17.61 -8.83
C GLU A 125 -5.33 -18.38 -7.64
N GLY A 126 -6.31 -17.79 -6.93
CA GLY A 126 -7.07 -18.41 -5.86
C GLY A 126 -6.74 -17.91 -4.46
N PHE A 127 -7.22 -18.66 -3.49
CA PHE A 127 -7.02 -18.38 -2.06
C PHE A 127 -5.61 -18.76 -1.63
N TYR A 128 -4.95 -17.88 -0.89
CA TYR A 128 -3.57 -18.12 -0.44
C TYR A 128 -3.34 -17.68 1.00
N VAL A 129 -2.27 -18.24 1.59
CA VAL A 129 -1.71 -17.86 2.87
C VAL A 129 -0.20 -17.72 2.72
N GLY A 130 0.41 -16.83 3.48
CA GLY A 130 1.87 -16.74 3.48
C GLY A 130 2.46 -15.58 4.28
N PRO A 131 3.76 -15.67 4.58
CA PRO A 131 4.49 -14.61 5.24
C PRO A 131 4.66 -13.40 4.31
N HIS A 132 4.48 -12.23 4.89
CA HIS A 132 4.70 -10.94 4.26
C HIS A 132 5.71 -10.14 5.07
N PHE A 133 6.70 -9.60 4.39
CA PHE A 133 7.69 -8.70 4.94
C PHE A 133 7.60 -7.34 4.27
N SER A 134 7.80 -6.26 5.02
CA SER A 134 8.02 -4.94 4.44
C SER A 134 9.01 -4.11 5.24
N PHE A 135 9.83 -3.38 4.51
CA PHE A 135 10.77 -2.39 5.02
C PHE A 135 10.50 -1.05 4.36
N ALA A 136 10.32 0.00 5.16
CA ALA A 136 10.13 1.35 4.67
C ALA A 136 11.10 2.31 5.38
N LYS A 137 11.64 3.25 4.61
CA LYS A 137 12.41 4.39 5.12
C LYS A 137 11.92 5.65 4.43
N ALA A 138 11.57 6.66 5.21
CA ALA A 138 11.09 7.92 4.67
C ALA A 138 11.54 9.08 5.55
N LYS A 139 11.61 10.28 4.98
CA LYS A 139 11.96 11.52 5.63
C LYS A 139 10.88 12.55 5.34
N ILE A 140 10.53 13.32 6.36
CA ILE A 140 9.67 14.49 6.28
C ILE A 140 10.55 15.67 6.61
N GLU A 141 10.53 16.70 5.77
CA GLU A 141 11.34 17.92 5.91
C GLU A 141 10.43 19.14 5.83
N SER A 142 10.72 20.18 6.61
CA SER A 142 10.16 21.50 6.36
C SER A 142 10.79 22.08 5.08
N LYS A 143 9.99 22.74 4.24
CA LYS A 143 10.50 23.43 3.04
C LYS A 143 11.22 24.71 3.41
N ASP A 144 10.76 25.37 4.48
CA ASP A 144 11.29 26.66 4.93
C ASP A 144 12.59 26.48 5.72
N ASP A 145 12.73 25.34 6.41
CA ASP A 145 13.94 24.99 7.14
C ASP A 145 14.23 23.48 6.99
N PRO A 146 15.12 23.08 6.06
CA PRO A 146 15.48 21.68 5.84
C PRO A 146 16.20 21.01 7.02
N SER A 147 16.74 21.80 7.97
CA SER A 147 17.32 21.26 9.21
C SER A 147 16.23 20.73 10.15
N ASN A 148 15.00 21.21 10.00
CA ASN A 148 13.83 20.72 10.74
C ASN A 148 13.23 19.53 10.03
N SER A 149 13.74 18.33 10.35
CA SER A 149 13.34 17.10 9.66
C SER A 149 13.20 15.92 10.60
N VAL A 150 12.34 14.98 10.20
CA VAL A 150 12.12 13.73 10.90
C VAL A 150 12.21 12.54 9.94
N GLY A 151 13.03 11.56 10.31
CA GLY A 151 13.14 10.28 9.63
C GLY A 151 12.26 9.21 10.27
N MET A 152 11.68 8.33 9.45
CA MET A 152 11.00 7.12 9.89
C MET A 152 11.62 5.89 9.26
N GLN A 153 11.83 4.89 10.08
CA GLN A 153 12.10 3.52 9.63
C GLN A 153 11.00 2.60 10.15
N LYS A 154 10.43 1.78 9.28
CA LYS A 154 9.35 0.84 9.64
C LYS A 154 9.62 -0.53 9.06
N ILE A 155 9.54 -1.55 9.92
CA ILE A 155 9.66 -2.96 9.55
C ILE A 155 8.35 -3.64 9.95
N ASN A 156 7.77 -4.42 9.03
CA ASN A 156 6.63 -5.29 9.34
C ASN A 156 6.94 -6.72 8.94
N ILE A 157 6.51 -7.65 9.80
CA ILE A 157 6.54 -9.09 9.55
C ILE A 157 5.14 -9.60 9.89
N ASN A 158 4.44 -10.15 8.90
CA ASN A 158 3.04 -10.56 9.05
C ASN A 158 2.82 -11.95 8.45
N LEU A 159 1.84 -12.66 8.96
CA LEU A 159 1.20 -13.77 8.27
C LEU A 159 -0.09 -13.24 7.64
N CYS A 160 -0.22 -13.43 6.33
CA CYS A 160 -1.33 -12.91 5.56
C CYS A 160 -2.15 -14.04 4.95
N ILE A 161 -3.44 -13.76 4.77
CA ILE A 161 -4.38 -14.53 3.96
C ILE A 161 -4.93 -13.61 2.89
N GLY A 162 -5.21 -14.15 1.70
CA GLY A 162 -5.73 -13.34 0.61
C GLY A 162 -6.34 -14.17 -0.49
N TYR A 163 -6.89 -13.46 -1.45
CA TYR A 163 -7.45 -14.03 -2.66
C TYR A 163 -6.97 -13.25 -3.89
N GLN A 164 -6.45 -13.96 -4.87
CA GLN A 164 -6.05 -13.41 -6.15
C GLN A 164 -6.95 -13.96 -7.26
N LEU A 165 -7.67 -13.06 -7.92
CA LEU A 165 -8.48 -13.35 -9.08
C LEU A 165 -7.68 -13.02 -10.34
N ILE A 166 -7.71 -13.92 -11.33
CA ILE A 166 -7.19 -13.67 -12.67
C ILE A 166 -8.28 -14.00 -13.67
N THR A 167 -8.63 -13.05 -14.52
CA THR A 167 -9.59 -13.30 -15.60
C THR A 167 -8.92 -14.00 -16.77
N SER A 168 -9.71 -14.60 -17.67
CA SER A 168 -9.22 -15.22 -18.91
C SER A 168 -8.41 -14.26 -19.80
N GLY A 169 -8.68 -12.96 -19.70
CA GLY A 169 -7.92 -11.90 -20.37
C GLY A 169 -6.63 -11.49 -19.67
N GLY A 170 -6.32 -12.03 -18.45
CA GLY A 170 -5.11 -11.71 -17.68
C GLY A 170 -5.30 -10.57 -16.67
N PHE A 171 -6.45 -9.90 -16.62
CA PHE A 171 -6.69 -8.90 -15.55
C PHE A 171 -6.61 -9.57 -14.19
N THR A 172 -5.84 -8.96 -13.29
CA THR A 172 -5.55 -9.50 -11.96
C THR A 172 -6.04 -8.55 -10.88
N LEU A 173 -6.72 -9.10 -9.88
CA LEU A 173 -7.13 -8.44 -8.65
C LEU A 173 -6.61 -9.24 -7.47
N ASP A 174 -5.90 -8.59 -6.55
CA ASP A 174 -5.30 -9.22 -5.37
C ASP A 174 -5.68 -8.45 -4.12
N ILE A 175 -6.33 -9.13 -3.16
CA ILE A 175 -6.77 -8.58 -1.88
C ILE A 175 -6.25 -9.47 -0.78
N PHE A 176 -5.65 -8.87 0.24
CA PHE A 176 -5.17 -9.60 1.41
C PHE A 176 -5.31 -8.81 2.69
N THR A 177 -5.36 -9.55 3.78
CA THR A 177 -5.22 -9.04 5.15
C THR A 177 -4.38 -10.02 5.96
N GLY A 178 -4.07 -9.67 7.20
CA GLY A 178 -3.29 -10.55 8.04
C GLY A 178 -3.04 -9.99 9.43
N MET A 179 -2.12 -10.62 10.14
CA MET A 179 -1.69 -10.19 11.46
C MET A 179 -0.18 -10.41 11.61
N GLY A 180 0.45 -9.57 12.39
CA GLY A 180 1.87 -9.72 12.68
C GLY A 180 2.41 -8.63 13.58
N TYR A 181 3.65 -8.28 13.34
CA TYR A 181 4.42 -7.37 14.15
C TYR A 181 4.93 -6.20 13.32
N VAL A 182 4.86 -5.00 13.88
CA VAL A 182 5.43 -3.79 13.32
C VAL A 182 6.37 -3.12 14.31
N SER A 183 7.56 -2.76 13.85
CA SER A 183 8.52 -1.90 14.55
C SER A 183 8.65 -0.58 13.82
N ARG A 184 8.52 0.53 14.55
CA ARG A 184 8.71 1.89 14.03
C ARG A 184 9.79 2.58 14.84
N LYS A 185 10.74 3.21 14.12
CA LYS A 185 11.80 4.02 14.70
C LYS A 185 11.73 5.42 14.08
N TRP A 186 11.59 6.42 14.93
CA TRP A 186 11.65 7.83 14.57
C TRP A 186 13.04 8.37 14.89
N THR A 187 13.56 9.23 14.03
CA THR A 187 14.84 9.92 14.21
C THR A 187 14.60 11.38 13.89
N TYR A 188 14.77 12.25 14.89
CA TYR A 188 14.64 13.69 14.76
C TYR A 188 16.03 14.29 14.54
N GLU A 189 16.15 15.25 13.64
CA GLU A 189 17.43 15.90 13.31
C GLU A 189 17.86 16.83 14.46
N ASN A 190 16.89 17.52 15.10
CA ASN A 190 17.10 18.43 16.20
C ASN A 190 15.91 18.41 17.18
N ASP A 191 16.03 19.14 18.31
CA ASP A 191 14.96 19.21 19.32
C ASP A 191 13.74 19.98 18.82
N GLU A 192 13.91 20.99 17.96
CA GLU A 192 12.83 21.73 17.33
C GLU A 192 11.98 20.85 16.42
N ALA A 193 12.63 19.95 15.64
CA ALA A 193 11.93 18.95 14.84
C ALA A 193 11.09 18.01 15.70
N LYS A 194 11.57 17.67 16.90
CA LYS A 194 10.83 16.84 17.84
C LYS A 194 9.60 17.55 18.42
N GLU A 195 9.70 18.85 18.70
CA GLU A 195 8.56 19.65 19.16
C GLU A 195 7.55 19.90 18.04
N THR A 196 8.03 20.16 16.82
CA THR A 196 7.19 20.44 15.65
C THR A 196 6.43 19.21 15.17
N PHE A 197 7.09 18.04 15.18
CA PHE A 197 6.57 16.80 14.59
C PHE A 197 6.20 15.74 15.62
N ASP A 198 5.88 16.03 16.84
CA ASP A 198 5.60 15.04 17.91
C ASP A 198 4.80 13.82 17.40
N LEU A 199 5.49 12.90 16.69
CA LEU A 199 4.94 11.69 16.09
C LEU A 199 4.95 10.50 17.06
N GLY A 200 5.27 10.76 18.31
CA GLY A 200 5.27 9.78 19.39
C GLY A 200 6.58 9.00 19.53
N LYS A 201 6.58 8.09 20.48
CA LYS A 201 7.77 7.28 20.82
C LYS A 201 8.00 6.16 19.82
N ASN A 202 9.26 5.72 19.72
CA ASN A 202 9.60 4.47 19.06
C ASN A 202 8.76 3.33 19.64
N LYS A 203 7.97 2.65 18.81
CA LYS A 203 7.00 1.67 19.28
C LYS A 203 6.97 0.45 18.40
N SER A 204 6.93 -0.70 19.07
CA SER A 204 6.56 -1.96 18.45
C SER A 204 5.14 -2.32 18.83
N SER A 205 4.38 -2.83 17.91
CA SER A 205 2.96 -3.16 18.12
C SER A 205 2.49 -4.27 17.18
N VAL A 206 1.28 -4.75 17.43
CA VAL A 206 0.57 -5.63 16.49
C VAL A 206 0.32 -4.86 15.18
N SER A 207 0.52 -5.55 14.07
CA SER A 207 0.24 -5.08 12.72
C SER A 207 -0.94 -5.85 12.16
N ILE A 208 -1.89 -5.12 11.57
CA ILE A 208 -2.98 -5.70 10.77
C ILE A 208 -2.82 -5.09 9.37
N PRO A 209 -2.08 -5.78 8.47
CA PRO A 209 -1.92 -5.30 7.10
C PRO A 209 -3.22 -5.49 6.33
N PHE A 210 -3.51 -4.56 5.45
CA PHE A 210 -4.49 -4.69 4.40
C PHE A 210 -3.83 -4.31 3.07
N GLY A 211 -4.04 -5.12 2.04
CA GLY A 211 -3.54 -4.86 0.71
C GLY A 211 -4.60 -5.07 -0.34
N PHE A 212 -4.58 -4.15 -1.31
CA PHE A 212 -5.39 -4.21 -2.51
C PHE A 212 -4.49 -3.85 -3.69
N SER A 213 -4.51 -4.64 -4.74
CA SER A 213 -3.77 -4.32 -5.96
C SER A 213 -4.46 -4.92 -7.18
N PHE A 214 -4.27 -4.27 -8.32
CA PHE A 214 -4.72 -4.79 -9.60
C PHE A 214 -3.61 -4.68 -10.65
N GLY A 215 -3.71 -5.45 -11.71
CA GLY A 215 -2.69 -5.52 -12.73
C GLY A 215 -3.01 -6.51 -13.82
N TYR A 216 -1.95 -7.12 -14.34
CA TYR A 216 -2.04 -8.03 -15.47
C TYR A 216 -1.14 -9.25 -15.26
N ALA A 217 -1.65 -10.41 -15.69
CA ALA A 217 -0.97 -11.70 -15.69
C ALA A 217 -0.56 -12.12 -17.10
N PHE A 218 0.62 -12.74 -17.21
CA PHE A 218 1.24 -13.19 -18.44
C PHE A 218 1.57 -14.68 -18.38
#